data_62887a32ebabf4f7c4d6a1cbdab1874e
#
_entry.id   62887a32ebabf4f7c4d6a1cbdab1874e
#
_cell.length_a   1.000
_cell.length_b   1.000
_cell.length_c   1.000
_cell.angle_alpha   90.00
_cell.angle_beta   90.00
_cell.angle_gamma   90.00
#
_symmetry.space_group_name_H-M   'P 1'
#
loop_
_entity.id
_entity.type
_entity.pdbx_description
1 polymer ?
#
loop_
_entity_poly.entity_id
_entity_poly.type
_entity_poly.pdbx_seq_one_letter_code
_entity_poly.pdbx_strand_id
1 'polypeptide(L)'
;MRSAATGLLTTLAISELAAGSARAQQPDATTIAIAVAQGNAHCLIKNGTMKPEKAQSIADGFLAQRKISPQTISAVKNSADFNDLMNAYIADRGGCSALVDALQR
;
A
#
# COMPACT_ATOMS: atom_id res chain seq x y z
N MET A 1 47.05 -13.23 -6.06
CA MET A 1 46.59 -11.86 -5.89
C MET A 1 45.40 -11.55 -6.74
N ARG A 2 45.45 -11.80 -8.01
CA ARG A 2 44.31 -11.48 -8.89
C ARG A 2 43.10 -12.34 -8.64
N SER A 3 43.34 -13.58 -8.26
CA SER A 3 42.20 -14.51 -7.97
C SER A 3 41.38 -13.99 -6.82
N ALA A 4 41.97 -13.43 -5.79
CA ALA A 4 41.24 -12.92 -4.65
C ALA A 4 40.33 -11.77 -5.04
N ALA A 5 40.81 -10.87 -5.88
CA ALA A 5 39.99 -9.76 -6.33
C ALA A 5 38.77 -10.21 -7.12
N THR A 6 38.97 -11.21 -7.98
CA THR A 6 37.87 -11.76 -8.77
C THR A 6 36.81 -12.38 -7.88
N GLY A 7 37.21 -13.10 -6.83
CA GLY A 7 36.25 -13.69 -5.92
C GLY A 7 35.38 -12.65 -5.20
N LEU A 8 36.00 -11.54 -4.81
CA LEU A 8 35.24 -10.47 -4.14
C LEU A 8 34.18 -9.87 -5.04
N LEU A 9 34.51 -9.65 -6.32
CA LEU A 9 33.54 -9.10 -7.27
C LEU A 9 32.33 -10.00 -7.46
N THR A 10 32.57 -11.29 -7.53
CA THR A 10 31.50 -12.26 -7.69
C THR A 10 30.52 -12.21 -6.52
N THR A 11 31.06 -12.12 -5.30
CA THR A 11 30.23 -12.03 -4.10
C THR A 11 29.32 -10.81 -4.11
N LEU A 12 29.85 -9.66 -4.51
CA LEU A 12 29.07 -8.43 -4.57
C LEU A 12 27.92 -8.53 -5.57
N ALA A 13 28.16 -9.15 -6.71
CA ALA A 13 27.13 -9.33 -7.73
C ALA A 13 25.95 -10.13 -7.20
N ILE A 14 26.22 -11.19 -6.45
CA ILE A 14 25.17 -12.02 -5.85
C ILE A 14 24.33 -11.21 -4.87
N SER A 15 24.96 -10.39 -4.04
CA SER A 15 24.26 -9.55 -3.08
C SER A 15 23.30 -8.58 -3.76
N GLU A 16 23.73 -7.98 -4.85
CA GLU A 16 22.91 -7.03 -5.59
C GLU A 16 21.66 -7.69 -6.16
N LEU A 17 21.78 -8.89 -6.68
CA LEU A 17 20.64 -9.62 -7.21
C LEU A 17 19.60 -9.93 -6.12
N ALA A 18 20.06 -10.33 -4.95
CA ALA A 18 19.17 -10.63 -3.84
C ALA A 18 18.40 -9.38 -3.40
N ALA A 19 19.06 -8.24 -3.31
CA ALA A 19 18.42 -6.98 -2.94
C ALA A 19 17.37 -6.56 -3.98
N GLY A 20 17.66 -6.72 -5.27
CA GLY A 20 16.72 -6.42 -6.33
C GLY A 20 15.46 -7.24 -6.25
N SER A 21 15.59 -8.54 -5.99
CA SER A 21 14.44 -9.43 -5.86
C SER A 21 13.54 -9.03 -4.69
N ALA A 22 14.12 -8.67 -3.55
CA ALA A 22 13.36 -8.28 -2.38
C ALA A 22 12.53 -7.02 -2.67
N ARG A 23 13.11 -6.03 -3.35
CA ARG A 23 12.38 -4.79 -3.68
C ARG A 23 11.25 -5.03 -4.66
N ALA A 24 11.39 -5.97 -5.58
CA ALA A 24 10.37 -6.27 -6.56
C ALA A 24 9.08 -6.82 -5.95
N GLN A 25 9.15 -7.31 -4.71
CA GLN A 25 7.98 -7.86 -4.02
C GLN A 25 7.21 -6.83 -3.21
N GLN A 26 7.72 -5.61 -3.08
CA GLN A 26 7.04 -4.57 -2.30
C GLN A 26 6.03 -3.84 -3.17
N PRO A 27 4.85 -3.49 -2.60
CA PRO A 27 3.88 -2.68 -3.34
C PRO A 27 4.44 -1.28 -3.59
N ASP A 28 4.06 -0.67 -4.72
CA ASP A 28 4.51 0.68 -5.04
C ASP A 28 3.70 1.73 -4.27
N ALA A 29 4.17 2.98 -4.34
CA ALA A 29 3.55 4.08 -3.59
C ALA A 29 2.10 4.32 -4.01
N THR A 30 1.77 4.13 -5.29
CA THR A 30 0.41 4.30 -5.79
C THR A 30 -0.52 3.24 -5.18
N THR A 31 -0.10 1.98 -5.17
CA THR A 31 -0.87 0.90 -4.58
C THR A 31 -1.09 1.12 -3.09
N ILE A 32 -0.07 1.57 -2.38
CA ILE A 32 -0.17 1.87 -0.96
C ILE A 32 -1.16 3.01 -0.72
N ALA A 33 -1.10 4.07 -1.52
CA ALA A 33 -2.03 5.19 -1.38
C ALA A 33 -3.48 4.74 -1.56
N ILE A 34 -3.74 3.86 -2.53
CA ILE A 34 -5.08 3.33 -2.76
C ILE A 34 -5.53 2.47 -1.58
N ALA A 35 -4.65 1.61 -1.05
CA ALA A 35 -4.98 0.77 0.09
C ALA A 35 -5.29 1.62 1.34
N VAL A 36 -4.54 2.69 1.57
CA VAL A 36 -4.77 3.60 2.70
C VAL A 36 -6.11 4.30 2.54
N ALA A 37 -6.39 4.89 1.37
CA ALA A 37 -7.64 5.61 1.15
C ALA A 37 -8.85 4.68 1.27
N GLN A 38 -8.78 3.49 0.69
CA GLN A 38 -9.88 2.53 0.75
C GLN A 38 -10.02 1.92 2.15
N GLY A 39 -8.93 1.68 2.84
CA GLY A 39 -8.97 1.20 4.22
C GLY A 39 -9.63 2.21 5.16
N ASN A 40 -9.30 3.48 5.00
CA ASN A 40 -9.92 4.54 5.77
C ASN A 40 -11.43 4.60 5.51
N ALA A 41 -11.84 4.58 4.24
CA ALA A 41 -13.25 4.59 3.88
C ALA A 41 -13.97 3.37 4.43
N HIS A 42 -13.37 2.19 4.29
CA HIS A 42 -13.95 0.95 4.80
C HIS A 42 -14.25 1.04 6.30
N CYS A 43 -13.30 1.53 7.08
CA CYS A 43 -13.47 1.62 8.53
C CYS A 43 -14.49 2.69 8.93
N LEU A 44 -14.51 3.83 8.23
CA LEU A 44 -15.49 4.88 8.50
C LEU A 44 -16.93 4.38 8.25
N ILE A 45 -17.11 3.59 7.20
CA ILE A 45 -18.41 2.99 6.88
C ILE A 45 -18.77 1.92 7.92
N LYS A 46 -17.83 1.03 8.19
CA LYS A 46 -18.05 -0.11 9.09
C LYS A 46 -18.42 0.36 10.50
N ASN A 47 -17.80 1.42 10.98
CA ASN A 47 -18.08 1.95 12.31
C ASN A 47 -19.31 2.86 12.35
N GLY A 48 -19.98 3.06 11.23
CA GLY A 48 -21.15 3.92 11.18
C GLY A 48 -20.86 5.40 11.33
N THR A 49 -19.58 5.79 11.22
CA THR A 49 -19.16 7.18 11.36
C THR A 49 -19.56 8.01 10.16
N MET A 50 -19.64 7.38 9.00
CA MET A 50 -19.87 8.08 7.74
C MET A 50 -20.67 7.20 6.79
N LYS A 51 -21.55 7.82 6.00
CA LYS A 51 -22.30 7.10 4.98
C LYS A 51 -21.37 6.63 3.86
N PRO A 52 -21.69 5.49 3.22
CA PRO A 52 -20.81 4.93 2.17
C PRO A 52 -20.49 5.92 1.06
N GLU A 53 -21.48 6.66 0.56
CA GLU A 53 -21.28 7.59 -0.54
C GLU A 53 -20.28 8.69 -0.16
N LYS A 54 -20.41 9.22 1.06
CA LYS A 54 -19.52 10.28 1.51
C LYS A 54 -18.10 9.77 1.75
N ALA A 55 -17.97 8.62 2.40
CA ALA A 55 -16.65 8.02 2.66
C ALA A 55 -15.93 7.72 1.35
N GLN A 56 -16.64 7.17 0.37
CA GLN A 56 -16.06 6.84 -0.92
C GLN A 56 -15.67 8.11 -1.69
N SER A 57 -16.50 9.15 -1.61
CA SER A 57 -16.21 10.43 -2.26
C SER A 57 -14.93 11.05 -1.71
N ILE A 58 -14.73 10.97 -0.40
CA ILE A 58 -13.52 11.50 0.23
C ILE A 58 -12.29 10.71 -0.23
N ALA A 59 -12.39 9.38 -0.26
CA ALA A 59 -11.30 8.52 -0.73
C ALA A 59 -10.94 8.85 -2.17
N ASP A 60 -11.94 8.96 -3.04
CA ASP A 60 -11.74 9.27 -4.45
C ASP A 60 -11.11 10.64 -4.63
N GLY A 61 -11.55 11.64 -3.86
CA GLY A 61 -11.00 12.98 -3.91
C GLY A 61 -9.54 13.01 -3.49
N PHE A 62 -9.20 12.28 -2.44
CA PHE A 62 -7.81 12.16 -1.99
C PHE A 62 -6.93 11.59 -3.09
N LEU A 63 -7.39 10.52 -3.74
CA LEU A 63 -6.62 9.88 -4.80
C LEU A 63 -6.53 10.75 -6.05
N ALA A 64 -7.59 11.50 -6.37
CA ALA A 64 -7.57 12.44 -7.48
C ALA A 64 -6.54 13.55 -7.26
N GLN A 65 -6.41 14.04 -6.03
CA GLN A 65 -5.40 15.04 -5.71
C GLN A 65 -3.99 14.51 -5.93
N ARG A 66 -3.79 13.22 -5.79
CA ARG A 66 -2.52 12.57 -6.06
C ARG A 66 -2.35 12.20 -7.53
N LYS A 67 -3.29 12.59 -8.37
CA LYS A 67 -3.27 12.35 -9.82
C LYS A 67 -3.27 10.88 -10.17
N ILE A 68 -3.96 10.07 -9.36
CA ILE A 68 -4.15 8.64 -9.63
C ILE A 68 -5.47 8.51 -10.40
N SER A 69 -5.40 7.91 -11.59
CA SER A 69 -6.56 7.81 -12.47
C SER A 69 -7.59 6.80 -11.94
N PRO A 70 -8.88 6.98 -12.27
CA PRO A 70 -9.90 5.99 -11.92
C PRO A 70 -9.60 4.60 -12.45
N GLN A 71 -8.98 4.50 -13.63
CA GLN A 71 -8.61 3.22 -14.21
C GLN A 71 -7.56 2.51 -13.35
N THR A 72 -6.56 3.24 -12.87
CA THR A 72 -5.53 2.69 -12.00
C THR A 72 -6.14 2.23 -10.68
N ILE A 73 -7.02 3.04 -10.08
CA ILE A 73 -7.70 2.68 -8.84
C ILE A 73 -8.48 1.38 -9.02
N SER A 74 -9.24 1.27 -10.09
CA SER A 74 -10.03 0.08 -10.36
C SER A 74 -9.16 -1.16 -10.54
N ALA A 75 -8.06 -1.02 -11.30
CA ALA A 75 -7.15 -2.13 -11.54
C ALA A 75 -6.52 -2.64 -10.25
N VAL A 76 -6.10 -1.73 -9.37
CA VAL A 76 -5.49 -2.10 -8.09
C VAL A 76 -6.52 -2.77 -7.18
N LYS A 77 -7.73 -2.20 -7.09
CA LYS A 77 -8.79 -2.76 -6.24
C LYS A 77 -9.23 -4.15 -6.69
N ASN A 78 -9.08 -4.45 -7.96
CA ASN A 78 -9.44 -5.77 -8.51
C ASN A 78 -8.29 -6.77 -8.47
N SER A 79 -7.11 -6.37 -8.01
CA SER A 79 -5.99 -7.31 -7.91
C SER A 79 -6.23 -8.29 -6.76
N ALA A 80 -5.65 -9.49 -6.89
CA ALA A 80 -5.88 -10.57 -5.93
C ALA A 80 -5.41 -10.23 -4.52
N ASP A 81 -4.35 -9.42 -4.41
CA ASP A 81 -3.73 -9.14 -3.12
C ASP A 81 -4.25 -7.86 -2.46
N PHE A 82 -5.18 -7.15 -3.11
CA PHE A 82 -5.59 -5.84 -2.60
C PHE A 82 -6.25 -5.92 -1.22
N ASN A 83 -7.14 -6.87 -1.02
CA ASN A 83 -7.82 -6.99 0.27
C ASN A 83 -6.85 -7.31 1.39
N ASP A 84 -5.86 -8.15 1.12
CA ASP A 84 -4.84 -8.46 2.12
C ASP A 84 -4.02 -7.23 2.47
N LEU A 85 -3.66 -6.43 1.48
CA LEU A 85 -2.91 -5.20 1.71
C LEU A 85 -3.71 -4.19 2.51
N MET A 86 -4.99 -4.00 2.16
CA MET A 86 -5.87 -3.09 2.89
C MET A 86 -6.05 -3.54 4.33
N ASN A 87 -6.28 -4.83 4.54
CA ASN A 87 -6.45 -5.39 5.88
C ASN A 87 -5.17 -5.28 6.71
N ALA A 88 -4.01 -5.45 6.09
CA ALA A 88 -2.73 -5.26 6.76
C ALA A 88 -2.56 -3.82 7.22
N TYR A 89 -2.94 -2.85 6.39
CA TYR A 89 -2.91 -1.45 6.77
C TYR A 89 -3.80 -1.19 7.98
N ILE A 90 -5.03 -1.68 7.96
CA ILE A 90 -5.98 -1.50 9.07
C ILE A 90 -5.43 -2.11 10.35
N ALA A 91 -4.90 -3.34 10.27
CA ALA A 91 -4.32 -4.03 11.43
C ALA A 91 -3.12 -3.28 12.00
N ASP A 92 -2.28 -2.73 11.11
CA ASP A 92 -1.11 -1.96 11.53
C ASP A 92 -1.51 -0.70 12.30
N ARG A 93 -2.69 -0.16 12.03
CA ARG A 93 -3.21 1.01 12.74
C ARG A 93 -3.98 0.66 14.01
N GLY A 94 -4.04 -0.62 14.37
CA GLY A 94 -4.71 -1.05 15.58
C GLY A 94 -6.16 -1.47 15.39
N GLY A 95 -6.58 -1.68 14.14
CA GLY A 95 -7.95 -2.04 13.81
C GLY A 95 -8.79 -0.83 13.42
N CYS A 96 -10.01 -1.07 12.95
CA CYS A 96 -10.89 0.00 12.47
C CYS A 96 -11.21 1.02 13.56
N SER A 97 -11.43 0.58 14.78
CA SER A 97 -11.79 1.51 15.87
C SER A 97 -10.67 2.53 16.11
N ALA A 98 -9.43 2.04 16.24
CA ALA A 98 -8.27 2.91 16.46
C ALA A 98 -8.01 3.80 15.25
N LEU A 99 -8.18 3.27 14.05
CA LEU A 99 -7.98 4.02 12.82
C LEU A 99 -8.99 5.17 12.70
N VAL A 100 -10.27 4.90 12.94
CA VAL A 100 -11.31 5.94 12.87
C VAL A 100 -11.06 7.02 13.93
N ASP A 101 -10.67 6.62 15.13
CA ASP A 101 -10.34 7.57 16.19
C ASP A 101 -9.20 8.51 15.74
N ALA A 102 -8.17 7.97 15.11
CA ALA A 102 -7.07 8.78 14.61
C ALA A 102 -7.50 9.74 13.49
N LEU A 103 -8.41 9.29 12.61
CA LEU A 103 -8.90 10.11 11.50
C LEU A 103 -9.76 11.29 11.99
N GLN A 104 -10.36 11.18 13.16
CA GLN A 104 -11.25 12.22 13.68
C GLN A 104 -10.54 13.24 14.53
N ARG A 105 -9.26 13.08 14.77
CA ARG A 105 -8.46 14.07 15.52
C ARG A 105 -7.94 15.21 14.63
#